data_60c7ed628b4a73b3f699ab459a667add
#
_entry.id   60c7ed628b4a73b3f699ab459a667add
#
_cell.length_a   1.000
_cell.length_b   1.000
_cell.length_c   1.000
_cell.angle_alpha   90.00
_cell.angle_beta   90.00
_cell.angle_gamma   90.00
#
_symmetry.space_group_name_H-M   'P 1'
#
loop_
_entity.id
_entity.type
_entity.pdbx_description
1 polymer ?
#
loop_
_entity_poly.entity_id
_entity_poly.type
_entity_poly.pdbx_seq_one_letter_code
_entity_poly.pdbx_strand_id
1 'polypeptide(L)'
;MNWDGVFFGSSTGNTEEVAELIANSLNTDLHDIGSPDAIKLIKDSNNIVIGTSTWGDGDLQDDWDDIMSEFQDIDFSGKIVALFGLGDQEGYPETFVDAMREIYDVVLERGAKVVGETSLDGYDFEESIAVVDGKFVGLALDQDNQEDLTESRIEAWCSNLSS
;
A
#
# COMPACT_ATOMS: atom_id res chain seq x y z
N MET A 1 -11.65 10.54 10.43
CA MET A 1 -10.36 10.02 10.91
C MET A 1 -9.22 10.83 10.32
N ASN A 2 -8.26 11.19 11.13
CA ASN A 2 -7.08 11.92 10.67
C ASN A 2 -5.93 10.95 10.39
N TRP A 3 -5.33 11.06 9.22
CA TRP A 3 -4.19 10.24 8.82
C TRP A 3 -2.90 10.99 9.09
N ASP A 4 -1.90 10.31 9.65
CA ASP A 4 -0.64 10.92 10.09
C ASP A 4 0.43 10.95 9.00
N GLY A 5 0.25 10.17 7.95
CA GLY A 5 1.16 10.19 6.81
C GLY A 5 0.90 9.06 5.82
N VAL A 6 1.40 9.25 4.60
CA VAL A 6 1.44 8.24 3.54
C VAL A 6 2.91 7.88 3.33
N PHE A 7 3.26 6.61 3.48
CA PHE A 7 4.61 6.09 3.34
C PHE A 7 4.70 5.19 2.12
N PHE A 8 5.65 5.44 1.24
CA PHE A 8 5.78 4.70 -0.01
C PHE A 8 7.22 4.33 -0.33
N GLY A 9 7.39 3.26 -1.11
CA GLY A 9 8.65 2.91 -1.76
C GLY A 9 8.44 2.89 -3.26
N SER A 10 9.31 3.54 -4.02
CA SER A 10 9.18 3.64 -5.46
C SER A 10 10.54 3.66 -6.17
N SER A 11 10.67 2.82 -7.19
CA SER A 11 11.87 2.80 -8.04
C SER A 11 11.66 3.52 -9.37
N THR A 12 10.41 3.67 -9.83
CA THR A 12 10.10 4.24 -11.15
C THR A 12 9.29 5.53 -11.09
N GLY A 13 8.82 5.94 -9.92
CA GLY A 13 8.01 7.15 -9.76
C GLY A 13 6.49 6.92 -9.82
N ASN A 14 6.01 5.79 -10.32
CA ASN A 14 4.57 5.51 -10.37
C ASN A 14 3.94 5.44 -8.98
N THR A 15 4.61 4.76 -8.06
CA THR A 15 4.11 4.65 -6.67
C THR A 15 4.13 6.00 -5.98
N GLU A 16 5.15 6.82 -6.24
CA GLU A 16 5.23 8.18 -5.70
C GLU A 16 4.07 9.05 -6.18
N GLU A 17 3.77 9.00 -7.47
CA GLU A 17 2.65 9.75 -8.06
C GLU A 17 1.31 9.36 -7.41
N VAL A 18 1.07 8.06 -7.26
CA VAL A 18 -0.13 7.54 -6.60
C VAL A 18 -0.17 7.95 -5.13
N ALA A 19 0.95 7.83 -4.43
CA ALA A 19 1.06 8.19 -3.02
C ALA A 19 0.76 9.67 -2.81
N GLU A 20 1.22 10.53 -3.73
CA GLU A 20 0.96 11.97 -3.69
C GLU A 20 -0.54 12.26 -3.84
N LEU A 21 -1.23 11.59 -4.77
CA LEU A 21 -2.67 11.73 -4.93
C LEU A 21 -3.43 11.31 -3.67
N ILE A 22 -3.02 10.22 -3.05
CA ILE A 22 -3.63 9.73 -1.80
C ILE A 22 -3.39 10.73 -0.66
N ALA A 23 -2.16 11.21 -0.51
CA ALA A 23 -1.82 12.17 0.55
C ALA A 23 -2.63 13.46 0.40
N ASN A 24 -2.79 13.95 -0.83
CA ASN A 24 -3.60 15.14 -1.10
C ASN A 24 -5.08 14.90 -0.77
N SER A 25 -5.61 13.74 -1.13
CA SER A 25 -7.02 13.40 -0.86
C SER A 25 -7.29 13.25 0.63
N LEU A 26 -6.32 12.76 1.40
CA LEU A 26 -6.45 12.60 2.84
C LEU A 26 -5.96 13.81 3.64
N ASN A 27 -5.42 14.81 2.96
CA ASN A 27 -4.87 16.01 3.56
C ASN A 27 -3.80 15.69 4.61
N THR A 28 -2.82 14.90 4.22
CA THR A 28 -1.73 14.45 5.09
C THR A 28 -0.37 14.54 4.39
N ASP A 29 0.70 14.29 5.12
CA ASP A 29 2.07 14.36 4.62
C ASP A 29 2.47 13.11 3.84
N LEU A 30 3.42 13.30 2.93
CA LEU A 30 3.98 12.25 2.10
C LEU A 30 5.42 11.96 2.52
N HIS A 31 5.76 10.67 2.72
CA HIS A 31 7.09 10.24 3.14
C HIS A 31 7.61 9.10 2.28
N ASP A 32 8.85 9.24 1.81
CA ASP A 32 9.56 8.19 1.10
C ASP A 32 10.16 7.23 2.13
N ILE A 33 9.87 5.93 1.99
CA ILE A 33 10.35 4.91 2.92
C ILE A 33 11.87 4.78 2.91
N GLY A 34 12.53 5.23 1.83
CA GLY A 34 13.99 5.27 1.75
C GLY A 34 14.64 6.41 2.54
N SER A 35 13.84 7.31 3.11
CA SER A 35 14.36 8.41 3.93
C SER A 35 14.92 7.90 5.26
N PRO A 36 16.03 8.51 5.78
CA PRO A 36 16.65 8.05 7.04
C PRO A 36 15.74 8.06 8.26
N ASP A 37 14.73 8.93 8.29
CA ASP A 37 13.84 9.12 9.42
C ASP A 37 12.47 8.41 9.25
N ALA A 38 12.29 7.65 8.16
CA ALA A 38 11.01 6.99 7.86
C ALA A 38 10.54 6.06 8.99
N ILE A 39 11.42 5.22 9.49
CA ILE A 39 11.10 4.27 10.57
C ILE A 39 10.65 5.02 11.83
N LYS A 40 11.34 6.08 12.19
CA LYS A 40 10.98 6.90 13.36
C LYS A 40 9.61 7.53 13.19
N LEU A 41 9.33 8.05 12.00
CA LEU A 41 8.03 8.67 11.70
C LEU A 41 6.90 7.65 11.79
N ILE A 42 7.12 6.42 11.32
CA ILE A 42 6.13 5.34 11.44
C ILE A 42 5.88 5.02 12.92
N LYS A 43 6.94 4.90 13.72
CA LYS A 43 6.81 4.62 15.16
C LYS A 43 5.99 5.69 15.88
N ASP A 44 6.16 6.95 15.48
CA ASP A 44 5.51 8.08 16.12
C ASP A 44 4.08 8.34 15.62
N SER A 45 3.66 7.64 14.58
CA SER A 45 2.33 7.81 13.96
C SER A 45 1.33 6.79 14.50
N ASN A 46 0.04 7.12 14.42
CA ASN A 46 -1.06 6.23 14.84
C ASN A 46 -1.86 5.69 13.67
N ASN A 47 -2.16 6.54 12.69
CA ASN A 47 -2.97 6.19 11.52
C ASN A 47 -2.15 6.46 10.27
N ILE A 48 -1.71 5.41 9.58
CA ILE A 48 -0.82 5.56 8.42
C ILE A 48 -1.31 4.79 7.20
N VAL A 49 -0.96 5.32 6.03
CA VAL A 49 -1.14 4.64 4.76
C VAL A 49 0.23 4.18 4.28
N ILE A 50 0.33 2.93 3.85
CA ILE A 50 1.58 2.36 3.36
C ILE A 50 1.37 1.82 1.96
N GLY A 51 2.29 2.12 1.05
CA GLY A 51 2.20 1.67 -0.33
C GLY A 51 3.50 1.14 -0.90
N THR A 52 3.37 0.18 -1.82
CA THR A 52 4.49 -0.44 -2.52
C THR A 52 4.09 -0.86 -3.92
N SER A 53 5.08 -1.01 -4.81
CA SER A 53 4.91 -1.68 -6.08
C SER A 53 5.34 -3.15 -5.95
N THR A 54 4.82 -3.99 -6.85
CA THR A 54 5.21 -5.40 -6.95
C THR A 54 6.11 -5.55 -8.17
N TRP A 55 7.26 -6.17 -7.99
CA TRP A 55 8.25 -6.39 -9.05
C TRP A 55 8.38 -7.87 -9.40
N GLY A 56 8.61 -8.15 -10.68
CA GLY A 56 8.79 -9.51 -11.17
C GLY A 56 7.69 -10.45 -10.71
N ASP A 57 8.06 -11.59 -10.15
CA ASP A 57 7.15 -12.63 -9.70
C ASP A 57 6.60 -12.40 -8.27
N GLY A 58 6.30 -11.16 -7.94
CA GLY A 58 5.71 -10.82 -6.65
C GLY A 58 6.70 -10.22 -5.65
N ASP A 59 7.85 -9.76 -6.13
CA ASP A 59 8.90 -9.24 -5.27
C ASP A 59 8.57 -7.86 -4.71
N LEU A 60 9.01 -7.63 -3.48
CA LEU A 60 8.89 -6.36 -2.80
C LEU A 60 9.78 -5.30 -3.47
N GLN A 61 9.32 -4.05 -3.51
CA GLN A 61 10.12 -2.95 -4.02
C GLN A 61 11.39 -2.76 -3.17
N ASP A 62 12.51 -2.38 -3.80
CA ASP A 62 13.86 -2.38 -3.19
C ASP A 62 13.95 -1.62 -1.87
N ASP A 63 13.36 -0.42 -1.78
CA ASP A 63 13.42 0.38 -0.56
C ASP A 63 12.73 -0.32 0.61
N TRP A 64 11.62 -1.01 0.35
CA TRP A 64 10.95 -1.81 1.34
C TRP A 64 11.77 -3.02 1.76
N ASP A 65 12.40 -3.69 0.80
CA ASP A 65 13.27 -4.84 1.07
C ASP A 65 14.44 -4.44 1.97
N ASP A 66 15.01 -3.27 1.72
CA ASP A 66 16.16 -2.75 2.49
C ASP A 66 15.80 -2.47 3.96
N ILE A 67 14.59 -1.98 4.24
CA ILE A 67 14.19 -1.62 5.61
C ILE A 67 13.36 -2.69 6.31
N MET A 68 13.05 -3.79 5.63
CA MET A 68 12.11 -4.78 6.17
C MET A 68 12.52 -5.30 7.55
N SER A 69 13.81 -5.52 7.80
CA SER A 69 14.28 -6.00 9.10
C SER A 69 13.96 -5.03 10.24
N GLU A 70 14.10 -3.72 10.00
CA GLU A 70 13.74 -2.70 10.98
C GLU A 70 12.23 -2.52 11.09
N PHE A 71 11.54 -2.59 9.95
CA PHE A 71 10.08 -2.46 9.89
C PHE A 71 9.38 -3.56 10.68
N GLN A 72 9.87 -4.80 10.59
CA GLN A 72 9.34 -5.95 11.31
C GLN A 72 9.45 -5.81 12.84
N ASP A 73 10.37 -4.98 13.31
CA ASP A 73 10.58 -4.77 14.75
C ASP A 73 9.69 -3.68 15.33
N ILE A 74 8.92 -2.97 14.52
CA ILE A 74 8.01 -1.92 15.00
C ILE A 74 6.80 -2.55 15.68
N ASP A 75 6.43 -2.01 16.84
CA ASP A 75 5.19 -2.39 17.51
C ASP A 75 4.04 -1.58 16.92
N PHE A 76 3.13 -2.28 16.25
CA PHE A 76 1.97 -1.66 15.61
C PHE A 76 0.70 -1.71 16.47
N SER A 77 0.80 -2.14 17.74
CA SER A 77 -0.34 -2.19 18.64
C SER A 77 -0.99 -0.80 18.78
N GLY A 78 -2.28 -0.73 18.57
CA GLY A 78 -3.02 0.54 18.62
C GLY A 78 -2.93 1.38 17.35
N LYS A 79 -2.17 0.95 16.35
CA LYS A 79 -2.05 1.67 15.07
C LYS A 79 -3.08 1.16 14.07
N ILE A 80 -3.56 2.08 13.24
CA ILE A 80 -4.44 1.75 12.12
C ILE A 80 -3.64 1.93 10.84
N VAL A 81 -3.64 0.91 9.98
CA VAL A 81 -2.87 0.90 8.74
C VAL A 81 -3.80 0.63 7.56
N ALA A 82 -3.70 1.45 6.52
CA ALA A 82 -4.33 1.21 5.24
C ALA A 82 -3.22 0.99 4.21
N LEU A 83 -3.43 0.05 3.29
CA LEU A 83 -2.42 -0.36 2.32
C LEU A 83 -2.85 -0.05 0.89
N PHE A 84 -1.90 0.32 0.04
CA PHE A 84 -2.12 0.34 -1.40
C PHE A 84 -0.94 -0.32 -2.11
N GLY A 85 -1.22 -0.88 -3.28
CA GLY A 85 -0.20 -1.58 -4.05
C GLY A 85 -0.39 -1.36 -5.53
N LEU A 86 0.73 -1.30 -6.27
CA LEU A 86 0.75 -1.22 -7.72
C LEU A 86 1.22 -2.55 -8.29
N GLY A 87 0.61 -2.97 -9.39
CA GLY A 87 0.98 -4.18 -10.09
C GLY A 87 0.59 -4.10 -11.56
N ASP A 88 0.91 -5.15 -12.31
CA ASP A 88 0.62 -5.28 -13.73
C ASP A 88 -0.15 -6.59 -13.96
N GLN A 89 -1.48 -6.47 -14.08
CA GLN A 89 -2.34 -7.66 -14.17
C GLN A 89 -2.24 -8.38 -15.52
N GLU A 90 -1.73 -7.73 -16.56
CA GLU A 90 -1.51 -8.37 -17.86
C GLU A 90 -0.12 -9.00 -17.96
N GLY A 91 0.92 -8.29 -17.49
CA GLY A 91 2.28 -8.79 -17.50
C GLY A 91 2.58 -9.83 -16.44
N TYR A 92 1.95 -9.70 -15.27
CA TYR A 92 2.15 -10.59 -14.12
C TYR A 92 0.81 -10.97 -13.49
N PRO A 93 -0.04 -11.70 -14.23
CA PRO A 93 -1.41 -12.01 -13.77
C PRO A 93 -1.47 -12.97 -12.58
N GLU A 94 -0.41 -13.74 -12.31
CA GLU A 94 -0.36 -14.71 -11.22
C GLU A 94 0.20 -14.13 -9.92
N THR A 95 0.75 -12.91 -9.96
CA THR A 95 1.39 -12.26 -8.81
C THR A 95 0.93 -10.81 -8.63
N PHE A 96 -0.28 -10.52 -9.08
CA PHE A 96 -0.81 -9.16 -9.06
C PHE A 96 -0.84 -8.59 -7.65
N VAL A 97 -0.17 -7.46 -7.44
CA VAL A 97 -0.01 -6.72 -6.17
C VAL A 97 0.44 -7.57 -4.96
N ASP A 98 1.13 -8.67 -5.22
CA ASP A 98 1.56 -9.61 -4.18
C ASP A 98 2.42 -8.98 -3.09
N ALA A 99 3.26 -8.00 -3.42
CA ALA A 99 4.11 -7.33 -2.44
C ALA A 99 3.31 -6.64 -1.33
N MET A 100 2.10 -6.21 -1.60
CA MET A 100 1.20 -5.63 -0.61
C MET A 100 0.91 -6.62 0.52
N ARG A 101 0.82 -7.91 0.21
CA ARG A 101 0.57 -8.96 1.20
C ARG A 101 1.72 -9.11 2.19
N GLU A 102 2.96 -8.94 1.76
CA GLU A 102 4.10 -9.03 2.66
C GLU A 102 4.05 -7.97 3.75
N ILE A 103 3.69 -6.74 3.38
CA ILE A 103 3.54 -5.65 4.34
C ILE A 103 2.31 -5.91 5.24
N TYR A 104 1.22 -6.37 4.66
CA TYR A 104 0.00 -6.73 5.39
C TYR A 104 0.30 -7.73 6.50
N ASP A 105 1.01 -8.82 6.18
CA ASP A 105 1.33 -9.86 7.15
C ASP A 105 2.18 -9.32 8.31
N VAL A 106 3.15 -8.45 8.02
CA VAL A 106 4.02 -7.87 9.03
C VAL A 106 3.23 -6.96 9.98
N VAL A 107 2.47 -6.01 9.46
CA VAL A 107 1.74 -5.06 10.31
C VAL A 107 0.66 -5.75 11.15
N LEU A 108 -0.01 -6.74 10.56
CA LEU A 108 -1.04 -7.51 11.25
C LEU A 108 -0.44 -8.33 12.39
N GLU A 109 0.67 -9.03 12.13
CA GLU A 109 1.39 -9.81 13.13
C GLU A 109 1.89 -8.92 14.27
N ARG A 110 2.27 -7.69 13.98
CA ARG A 110 2.78 -6.74 14.98
C ARG A 110 1.69 -5.92 15.67
N GLY A 111 0.43 -6.25 15.45
CA GLY A 111 -0.69 -5.72 16.21
C GLY A 111 -1.53 -4.63 15.58
N ALA A 112 -1.26 -4.27 14.31
CA ALA A 112 -2.04 -3.23 13.63
C ALA A 112 -3.46 -3.68 13.33
N LYS A 113 -4.37 -2.71 13.29
CA LYS A 113 -5.68 -2.90 12.68
C LYS A 113 -5.59 -2.45 11.24
N VAL A 114 -5.80 -3.35 10.29
CA VAL A 114 -5.74 -3.04 8.86
C VAL A 114 -7.14 -2.68 8.37
N VAL A 115 -7.24 -1.55 7.66
CA VAL A 115 -8.49 -1.06 7.09
C VAL A 115 -8.29 -0.75 5.60
N GLY A 116 -9.37 -0.51 4.88
CA GLY A 116 -9.27 -0.10 3.47
C GLY A 116 -9.20 -1.27 2.49
N GLU A 117 -9.68 -2.45 2.85
CA GLU A 117 -9.83 -3.56 1.90
C GLU A 117 -10.76 -3.18 0.77
N THR A 118 -10.52 -3.71 -0.44
CA THR A 118 -11.28 -3.36 -1.65
C THR A 118 -11.78 -4.59 -2.39
N SER A 119 -12.84 -4.38 -3.18
CA SER A 119 -13.44 -5.41 -4.01
C SER A 119 -12.53 -5.83 -5.16
N LEU A 120 -12.68 -7.05 -5.65
CA LEU A 120 -12.01 -7.56 -6.84
C LEU A 120 -12.67 -7.09 -8.14
N ASP A 121 -13.79 -6.42 -8.07
CA ASP A 121 -14.54 -5.98 -9.25
C ASP A 121 -13.74 -5.00 -10.11
N GLY A 122 -13.72 -5.22 -11.42
CA GLY A 122 -13.02 -4.35 -12.36
C GLY A 122 -11.55 -4.74 -12.61
N TYR A 123 -11.10 -5.85 -12.03
CA TYR A 123 -9.74 -6.36 -12.23
C TYR A 123 -9.77 -7.66 -13.03
N ASP A 124 -8.73 -7.88 -13.82
CA ASP A 124 -8.59 -9.09 -14.65
C ASP A 124 -7.19 -9.68 -14.44
N PHE A 125 -7.03 -10.48 -13.39
CA PHE A 125 -5.79 -11.18 -13.05
C PHE A 125 -6.13 -12.63 -12.74
N GLU A 126 -5.10 -13.50 -12.68
CA GLU A 126 -5.31 -14.92 -12.38
C GLU A 126 -5.23 -15.22 -10.90
N GLU A 127 -4.16 -14.75 -10.24
CA GLU A 127 -3.93 -15.00 -8.82
C GLU A 127 -3.31 -13.78 -8.13
N SER A 128 -3.62 -13.62 -6.84
CA SER A 128 -2.95 -12.64 -5.98
C SER A 128 -2.99 -13.13 -4.54
N ILE A 129 -1.83 -13.16 -3.88
CA ILE A 129 -1.79 -13.47 -2.45
C ILE A 129 -2.27 -12.30 -1.61
N ALA A 130 -2.42 -11.12 -2.21
CA ALA A 130 -3.02 -9.96 -1.54
C ALA A 130 -4.54 -10.05 -1.41
N VAL A 131 -5.15 -11.11 -1.93
CA VAL A 131 -6.58 -11.39 -1.75
C VAL A 131 -6.77 -12.22 -0.50
N VAL A 132 -7.54 -11.70 0.46
CA VAL A 132 -7.88 -12.39 1.70
C VAL A 132 -9.39 -12.29 1.89
N ASP A 133 -10.04 -13.42 2.11
CA ASP A 133 -11.50 -13.50 2.29
C ASP A 133 -12.30 -12.86 1.14
N GLY A 134 -11.79 -13.00 -0.10
CA GLY A 134 -12.48 -12.53 -1.30
C GLY A 134 -12.31 -11.04 -1.61
N LYS A 135 -11.38 -10.37 -0.93
CA LYS A 135 -11.09 -8.95 -1.15
C LYS A 135 -9.58 -8.70 -1.15
N PHE A 136 -9.15 -7.65 -1.84
CA PHE A 136 -7.77 -7.16 -1.67
C PHE A 136 -7.61 -6.59 -0.26
N VAL A 137 -6.44 -6.82 0.34
CA VAL A 137 -6.11 -6.30 1.69
C VAL A 137 -5.95 -4.78 1.71
N GLY A 138 -5.97 -4.13 0.56
CA GLY A 138 -5.86 -2.68 0.41
C GLY A 138 -6.31 -2.25 -0.98
N LEU A 139 -5.89 -1.06 -1.40
CA LEU A 139 -6.20 -0.54 -2.73
C LEU A 139 -5.22 -1.08 -3.77
N ALA A 140 -5.69 -1.86 -4.72
CA ALA A 140 -4.88 -2.37 -5.82
C ALA A 140 -5.01 -1.44 -7.04
N LEU A 141 -3.87 -1.03 -7.61
CA LEU A 141 -3.82 -0.14 -8.75
C LEU A 141 -2.93 -0.71 -9.86
N ASP A 142 -3.30 -0.44 -11.10
CA ASP A 142 -2.58 -0.91 -12.28
C ASP A 142 -2.36 0.25 -13.25
N GLN A 143 -1.22 0.93 -13.10
CA GLN A 143 -0.87 2.07 -13.96
C GLN A 143 -0.50 1.65 -15.38
N ASP A 144 -0.11 0.40 -15.59
CA ASP A 144 0.27 -0.10 -16.90
C ASP A 144 -0.94 -0.38 -17.80
N ASN A 145 -2.03 -0.86 -17.22
CA ASN A 145 -3.20 -1.33 -17.98
C ASN A 145 -4.49 -0.56 -17.67
N GLN A 146 -4.60 0.04 -16.50
CA GLN A 146 -5.81 0.72 -16.03
C GLN A 146 -5.54 2.10 -15.43
N GLU A 147 -4.58 2.82 -15.98
CA GLU A 147 -4.23 4.17 -15.52
C GLU A 147 -5.44 5.11 -15.48
N ASP A 148 -6.36 4.97 -16.43
CA ASP A 148 -7.58 5.78 -16.52
C ASP A 148 -8.55 5.56 -15.34
N LEU A 149 -8.41 4.44 -14.60
CA LEU A 149 -9.25 4.15 -13.44
C LEU A 149 -8.60 4.55 -12.11
N THR A 150 -7.31 4.87 -12.12
CA THR A 150 -6.55 5.12 -10.89
C THR A 150 -7.13 6.26 -10.06
N GLU A 151 -7.42 7.38 -10.67
CA GLU A 151 -7.91 8.56 -9.96
C GLU A 151 -9.25 8.30 -9.28
N SER A 152 -10.19 7.69 -9.99
CA SER A 152 -11.52 7.36 -9.43
C SER A 152 -11.43 6.33 -8.32
N ARG A 153 -10.52 5.33 -8.46
CA ARG A 153 -10.28 4.34 -7.41
C ARG A 153 -9.71 4.98 -6.14
N ILE A 154 -8.77 5.90 -6.30
CA ILE A 154 -8.18 6.64 -5.17
C ILE A 154 -9.24 7.49 -4.47
N GLU A 155 -10.05 8.22 -5.21
CA GLU A 155 -11.10 9.07 -4.65
C GLU A 155 -12.10 8.27 -3.83
N ALA A 156 -12.58 7.15 -4.37
CA ALA A 156 -13.53 6.28 -3.67
C ALA A 156 -12.92 5.68 -2.41
N TRP A 157 -11.67 5.22 -2.50
CA TRP A 157 -10.97 4.62 -1.37
C TRP A 157 -10.73 5.63 -0.25
N CYS A 158 -10.21 6.80 -0.59
CA CYS A 158 -9.95 7.86 0.39
C CYS A 158 -11.24 8.36 1.05
N SER A 159 -12.33 8.43 0.29
CA SER A 159 -13.64 8.78 0.83
C SER A 159 -14.09 7.78 1.90
N ASN A 160 -13.89 6.49 1.64
CA ASN A 160 -14.22 5.43 2.60
C ASN A 160 -13.33 5.47 3.84
N LEU A 161 -12.04 5.79 3.66
CA LEU A 161 -11.10 5.90 4.78
C LEU A 161 -11.41 7.09 5.70
N SER A 162 -11.99 8.14 5.15
CA SER A 162 -12.28 9.38 5.89
C SER A 162 -13.62 9.35 6.64
N SER A 163 -14.45 8.36 6.38
CA SER A 163 -15.78 8.25 7.00
C SER A 163 -15.81 7.47 8.31
#